data_482e40028253d4ba6cc6fa451ebefcec
#
_entry.id   482e40028253d4ba6cc6fa451ebefcec
#
_cell.length_a   1.000
_cell.length_b   1.000
_cell.length_c   1.000
_cell.angle_alpha   90.00
_cell.angle_beta   90.00
_cell.angle_gamma   90.00
#
_symmetry.space_group_name_H-M   'P 1'
#
loop_
_entity.id
_entity.type
_entity.pdbx_description
1 polymer ?
#
loop_
_entity_poly.entity_id
_entity_poly.type
_entity_poly.pdbx_seq_one_letter_code
_entity_poly.pdbx_strand_id
1 'polypeptide(L)'
;MEIIFYHPTFDTQYWICELEKQLPGARVREWKAGDNRPADYALVWHPPVEMLQGRALKAVFALGAGVDSILSKLRDHPDMLPLSIPLFRIEDTGMGRQMQEYAVSQVLHWFRRFDDYQALKLASRWQPLPEYRADEFTVGIMGAGVLGAKVAESLQPWGFPLRVWSRSRKSWPQVQSFAGQAELGEFLQGTRVLINLLPNTAETAGIINQTLLAQLPDESYVLNLARGVHVVEEDLLAALNSGKLKGAMLDVFSREPLPQESPLWAHPRVAMTPHVAAVTRPMEAITYIAETISRLERGEPVSGQVDRQRGY
;
A
#
# COMPACT_ATOMS: atom_id res chain seq x y z
N MET A 1 -11.70 3.83 30.43
CA MET A 1 -11.09 4.27 29.16
C MET A 1 -12.18 4.48 28.14
N GLU A 2 -12.23 5.67 27.52
CA GLU A 2 -13.22 6.02 26.51
C GLU A 2 -12.59 6.01 25.13
N ILE A 3 -13.18 5.29 24.18
CA ILE A 3 -12.68 5.16 22.82
C ILE A 3 -13.76 5.59 21.84
N ILE A 4 -13.41 6.43 20.89
CA ILE A 4 -14.29 6.82 19.77
C ILE A 4 -13.86 6.09 18.50
N PHE A 5 -14.84 5.56 17.78
CA PHE A 5 -14.64 4.82 16.54
C PHE A 5 -15.36 5.50 15.38
N TYR A 6 -14.69 5.59 14.24
CA TYR A 6 -15.27 6.09 12.99
C TYR A 6 -14.69 5.39 11.78
N HIS A 7 -15.56 4.74 11.03
CA HIS A 7 -15.26 4.19 9.71
C HIS A 7 -16.52 4.27 8.83
N PRO A 8 -16.41 4.75 7.59
CA PRO A 8 -17.59 4.99 6.76
C PRO A 8 -18.32 3.71 6.30
N THR A 9 -17.65 2.56 6.30
CA THR A 9 -18.19 1.32 5.71
C THR A 9 -18.04 0.07 6.57
N PHE A 10 -17.28 0.11 7.67
CA PHE A 10 -17.13 -1.06 8.54
C PHE A 10 -18.39 -1.31 9.37
N ASP A 11 -18.60 -2.56 9.76
CA ASP A 11 -19.60 -2.94 10.76
C ASP A 11 -19.19 -2.40 12.13
N THR A 12 -19.70 -1.21 12.45
CA THR A 12 -19.37 -0.49 13.68
C THR A 12 -19.71 -1.29 14.93
N GLN A 13 -20.83 -2.03 14.94
CA GLN A 13 -21.25 -2.80 16.11
C GLN A 13 -20.30 -3.97 16.37
N TYR A 14 -19.87 -4.66 15.31
CA TYR A 14 -18.88 -5.72 15.41
C TYR A 14 -17.56 -5.19 16.01
N TRP A 15 -17.05 -4.06 15.50
CA TRP A 15 -15.82 -3.45 16.00
C TRP A 15 -15.91 -3.02 17.47
N ILE A 16 -17.00 -2.38 17.87
CA ILE A 16 -17.25 -1.97 19.26
C ILE A 16 -17.27 -3.19 20.17
N CYS A 17 -18.06 -4.18 19.85
CA CYS A 17 -18.20 -5.39 20.66
C CYS A 17 -16.87 -6.14 20.86
N GLU A 18 -16.11 -6.33 19.78
CA GLU A 18 -14.85 -7.06 19.86
C GLU A 18 -13.73 -6.25 20.55
N LEU A 19 -13.69 -4.93 20.39
CA LEU A 19 -12.75 -4.07 21.13
C LEU A 19 -13.04 -4.10 22.64
N GLU A 20 -14.31 -4.00 23.06
CA GLU A 20 -14.67 -4.04 24.49
C GLU A 20 -14.36 -5.41 25.13
N LYS A 21 -14.46 -6.50 24.37
CA LYS A 21 -14.04 -7.84 24.84
C LYS A 21 -12.53 -7.90 25.08
N GLN A 22 -11.73 -7.29 24.20
CA GLN A 22 -10.26 -7.35 24.29
C GLN A 22 -9.65 -6.27 25.19
N LEU A 23 -10.41 -5.23 25.51
CA LEU A 23 -10.04 -4.13 26.42
C LEU A 23 -11.00 -4.05 27.60
N PRO A 24 -10.88 -4.93 28.60
CA PRO A 24 -11.77 -4.93 29.76
C PRO A 24 -11.82 -3.56 30.46
N GLY A 25 -13.04 -3.02 30.64
CA GLY A 25 -13.26 -1.70 31.23
C GLY A 25 -13.15 -0.53 30.25
N ALA A 26 -12.89 -0.77 28.99
CA ALA A 26 -13.07 0.24 27.94
C ALA A 26 -14.55 0.40 27.59
N ARG A 27 -14.92 1.62 27.21
CA ARG A 27 -16.20 1.92 26.58
C ARG A 27 -15.90 2.43 25.18
N VAL A 28 -16.38 1.72 24.19
CA VAL A 28 -16.19 2.08 22.78
C VAL A 28 -17.49 2.60 22.22
N ARG A 29 -17.47 3.73 21.55
CA ARG A 29 -18.66 4.29 20.91
C ARG A 29 -18.39 4.76 19.49
N GLU A 30 -19.40 4.62 18.66
CA GLU A 30 -19.40 5.27 17.35
C GLU A 30 -19.41 6.79 17.53
N TRP A 31 -18.48 7.48 16.87
CA TRP A 31 -18.52 8.92 16.80
C TRP A 31 -19.58 9.37 15.77
N LYS A 32 -20.37 10.38 16.12
CA LYS A 32 -21.34 11.04 15.23
C LYS A 32 -21.13 12.55 15.30
N ALA A 33 -21.49 13.25 14.21
CA ALA A 33 -21.42 14.70 14.15
C ALA A 33 -22.08 15.34 15.40
N GLY A 34 -21.34 16.27 16.03
CA GLY A 34 -21.77 16.91 17.30
C GLY A 34 -21.42 16.13 18.58
N ASP A 35 -20.81 14.92 18.50
CA ASP A 35 -20.31 14.24 19.71
C ASP A 35 -19.02 14.91 20.20
N ASN A 36 -19.13 15.70 21.27
CA ASN A 36 -18.01 16.41 21.92
C ASN A 36 -17.60 15.77 23.26
N ARG A 37 -18.14 14.61 23.63
CA ARG A 37 -17.79 13.92 24.88
C ARG A 37 -16.31 13.56 24.91
N PRO A 38 -15.65 13.60 26.06
CA PRO A 38 -14.24 13.20 26.20
C PRO A 38 -13.98 11.79 25.65
N ALA A 39 -12.76 11.60 25.15
CA ALA A 39 -12.25 10.29 24.75
C ALA A 39 -10.74 10.21 25.03
N ASP A 40 -10.26 9.02 25.36
CA ASP A 40 -8.83 8.73 25.55
C ASP A 40 -8.18 8.38 24.20
N TYR A 41 -8.88 7.62 23.35
CA TYR A 41 -8.38 7.13 22.08
C TYR A 41 -9.39 7.34 20.95
N ALA A 42 -8.89 7.51 19.73
CA ALA A 42 -9.71 7.56 18.52
C ALA A 42 -9.21 6.53 17.50
N LEU A 43 -10.12 5.70 16.98
CA LEU A 43 -9.88 4.72 15.93
C LEU A 43 -10.59 5.21 14.67
N VAL A 44 -9.82 5.51 13.60
CA VAL A 44 -10.36 6.35 12.53
C VAL A 44 -9.95 5.89 11.13
N TRP A 45 -10.88 6.04 10.20
CA TRP A 45 -10.63 5.99 8.77
C TRP A 45 -11.32 7.16 8.08
N HIS A 46 -10.56 8.01 7.39
CA HIS A 46 -11.05 9.26 6.79
C HIS A 46 -11.85 10.18 7.75
N PRO A 47 -11.40 10.41 9.00
CA PRO A 47 -12.19 11.11 9.99
C PRO A 47 -12.56 12.54 9.54
N PRO A 48 -13.76 13.06 9.89
CA PRO A 48 -14.04 14.47 9.84
C PRO A 48 -13.10 15.26 10.75
N VAL A 49 -12.80 16.52 10.40
CA VAL A 49 -11.91 17.39 11.19
C VAL A 49 -12.41 17.56 12.62
N GLU A 50 -13.69 17.83 12.77
CA GLU A 50 -14.36 18.04 14.06
C GLU A 50 -14.30 16.84 15.01
N MET A 51 -14.08 15.63 14.49
CA MET A 51 -13.95 14.44 15.31
C MET A 51 -12.72 14.47 16.22
N LEU A 52 -11.61 15.00 15.74
CA LEU A 52 -10.35 15.00 16.46
C LEU A 52 -10.00 16.37 17.06
N GLN A 53 -10.50 17.45 16.43
CA GLN A 53 -10.19 18.82 16.81
C GLN A 53 -10.57 19.14 18.26
N GLY A 54 -9.63 19.73 19.01
CA GLY A 54 -9.86 20.17 20.40
C GLY A 54 -9.99 19.05 21.43
N ARG A 55 -9.75 17.79 21.09
CA ARG A 55 -9.81 16.65 22.01
C ARG A 55 -8.46 16.38 22.67
N ALA A 56 -8.49 16.07 23.96
CA ALA A 56 -7.33 15.64 24.73
C ALA A 56 -7.14 14.11 24.61
N LEU A 57 -6.80 13.63 23.40
CA LEU A 57 -6.57 12.22 23.15
C LEU A 57 -5.17 11.80 23.61
N LYS A 58 -5.03 10.58 24.10
CA LYS A 58 -3.73 9.93 24.33
C LYS A 58 -3.09 9.46 23.04
N ALA A 59 -3.89 8.95 22.08
CA ALA A 59 -3.44 8.57 20.75
C ALA A 59 -4.59 8.45 19.75
N VAL A 60 -4.25 8.49 18.45
CA VAL A 60 -5.13 8.21 17.32
C VAL A 60 -4.60 7.02 16.54
N PHE A 61 -5.47 6.10 16.15
CA PHE A 61 -5.15 4.94 15.33
C PHE A 61 -5.84 5.04 13.97
N ALA A 62 -5.07 5.05 12.90
CA ALA A 62 -5.56 4.87 11.55
C ALA A 62 -5.90 3.39 11.32
N LEU A 63 -7.08 3.10 10.77
CA LEU A 63 -7.59 1.74 10.55
C LEU A 63 -7.06 1.11 9.24
N GLY A 64 -5.83 1.43 8.87
CA GLY A 64 -5.13 0.92 7.70
C GLY A 64 -3.64 1.20 7.76
N ALA A 65 -2.89 0.67 6.79
CA ALA A 65 -1.44 0.91 6.66
C ALA A 65 -1.12 2.32 6.12
N GLY A 66 -1.99 2.86 5.28
CA GLY A 66 -1.86 4.22 4.74
C GLY A 66 -2.49 5.26 5.66
N VAL A 67 -1.83 6.41 5.79
CA VAL A 67 -2.27 7.54 6.63
C VAL A 67 -2.43 8.83 5.83
N ASP A 68 -2.29 8.74 4.53
CA ASP A 68 -2.27 9.88 3.60
C ASP A 68 -3.52 10.77 3.70
N SER A 69 -4.70 10.18 3.89
CA SER A 69 -5.95 10.94 4.04
C SER A 69 -5.98 11.78 5.33
N ILE A 70 -5.41 11.27 6.42
CA ILE A 70 -5.31 12.00 7.69
C ILE A 70 -4.25 13.09 7.56
N LEU A 71 -3.08 12.76 7.01
CA LEU A 71 -1.98 13.71 6.84
C LEU A 71 -2.33 14.83 5.86
N SER A 72 -3.13 14.56 4.81
CA SER A 72 -3.64 15.59 3.93
C SER A 72 -4.52 16.59 4.70
N LYS A 73 -5.49 16.09 5.48
CA LYS A 73 -6.33 16.94 6.30
C LYS A 73 -5.54 17.76 7.32
N LEU A 74 -4.48 17.19 7.90
CA LEU A 74 -3.61 17.90 8.85
C LEU A 74 -2.82 19.05 8.20
N ARG A 75 -2.54 19.00 6.89
CA ARG A 75 -1.95 20.14 6.18
C ARG A 75 -2.92 21.30 6.06
N ASP A 76 -4.20 21.00 5.79
CA ASP A 76 -5.23 22.01 5.62
C ASP A 76 -5.80 22.49 6.98
N HIS A 77 -5.77 21.63 8.00
CA HIS A 77 -6.28 21.86 9.37
C HIS A 77 -5.26 21.39 10.41
N PRO A 78 -4.14 22.13 10.64
CA PRO A 78 -3.08 21.73 11.57
C PRO A 78 -3.53 21.56 13.02
N ASP A 79 -4.59 22.22 13.41
CA ASP A 79 -5.22 22.16 14.73
C ASP A 79 -6.12 20.95 14.94
N MET A 80 -6.43 20.19 13.89
CA MET A 80 -7.22 18.96 13.96
C MET A 80 -6.60 17.93 14.92
N LEU A 81 -5.28 17.78 14.89
CA LEU A 81 -4.55 16.85 15.76
C LEU A 81 -3.19 17.42 16.13
N PRO A 82 -3.01 17.98 17.33
CA PRO A 82 -1.73 18.52 17.82
C PRO A 82 -0.59 17.52 17.72
N LEU A 83 0.64 18.01 17.50
CA LEU A 83 1.84 17.15 17.38
C LEU A 83 2.13 16.32 18.65
N SER A 84 1.67 16.79 19.80
CA SER A 84 1.79 16.08 21.08
C SER A 84 0.95 14.80 21.16
N ILE A 85 -0.06 14.65 20.30
CA ILE A 85 -0.91 13.45 20.26
C ILE A 85 -0.36 12.53 19.18
N PRO A 86 0.17 11.33 19.53
CA PRO A 86 0.70 10.41 18.56
C PRO A 86 -0.37 9.84 17.62
N LEU A 87 -0.02 9.70 16.35
CA LEU A 87 -0.80 8.99 15.34
C LEU A 87 -0.14 7.65 15.07
N PHE A 88 -0.88 6.57 15.20
CA PHE A 88 -0.46 5.22 14.86
C PHE A 88 -1.16 4.72 13.60
N ARG A 89 -0.50 3.85 12.87
CA ARG A 89 -1.10 3.11 11.74
C ARG A 89 -1.06 1.62 12.04
N ILE A 90 -1.87 0.87 11.35
CA ILE A 90 -1.76 -0.58 11.33
C ILE A 90 -0.58 -0.95 10.41
N GLU A 91 0.42 -1.68 10.94
CA GLU A 91 1.60 -2.06 10.16
C GLU A 91 1.40 -3.37 9.40
N ASP A 92 0.99 -4.42 10.10
CA ASP A 92 0.76 -5.73 9.51
C ASP A 92 -0.26 -6.52 10.35
N THR A 93 -1.47 -6.56 9.89
CA THR A 93 -2.56 -7.31 10.50
C THR A 93 -3.17 -8.24 9.44
N GLY A 94 -2.34 -9.14 8.91
CA GLY A 94 -2.70 -9.99 7.78
C GLY A 94 -2.62 -9.31 6.41
N MET A 95 -2.35 -8.01 6.34
CA MET A 95 -2.14 -7.29 5.07
C MET A 95 -0.87 -7.75 4.36
N GLY A 96 0.20 -8.02 5.11
CA GLY A 96 1.45 -8.54 4.55
C GLY A 96 1.25 -9.85 3.81
N ARG A 97 0.47 -10.76 4.38
CA ARG A 97 0.14 -12.03 3.73
C ARG A 97 -0.64 -11.84 2.42
N GLN A 98 -1.63 -10.95 2.41
CA GLN A 98 -2.41 -10.62 1.22
C GLN A 98 -1.52 -10.00 0.13
N MET A 99 -0.62 -9.07 0.50
CA MET A 99 0.36 -8.47 -0.43
C MET A 99 1.30 -9.51 -1.02
N GLN A 100 1.77 -10.48 -0.21
CA GLN A 100 2.57 -11.61 -0.69
C GLN A 100 1.83 -12.43 -1.73
N GLU A 101 0.60 -12.84 -1.42
CA GLU A 101 -0.26 -13.62 -2.30
C GLU A 101 -0.52 -12.89 -3.62
N TYR A 102 -0.83 -11.60 -3.55
CA TYR A 102 -1.11 -10.78 -4.72
C TYR A 102 0.13 -10.60 -5.60
N ALA A 103 1.25 -10.18 -5.01
CA ALA A 103 2.49 -9.93 -5.75
C ALA A 103 3.04 -11.21 -6.38
N VAL A 104 3.09 -12.32 -5.63
CA VAL A 104 3.56 -13.61 -6.14
C VAL A 104 2.67 -14.11 -7.28
N SER A 105 1.34 -14.07 -7.11
CA SER A 105 0.43 -14.51 -8.16
C SER A 105 0.61 -13.73 -9.46
N GLN A 106 0.79 -12.41 -9.36
CA GLN A 106 0.95 -11.57 -10.54
C GLN A 106 2.33 -11.73 -11.20
N VAL A 107 3.42 -11.84 -10.43
CA VAL A 107 4.76 -12.10 -10.96
C VAL A 107 4.79 -13.45 -11.68
N LEU A 108 4.21 -14.49 -11.07
CA LEU A 108 4.11 -15.82 -11.69
C LEU A 108 3.22 -15.83 -12.94
N HIS A 109 2.12 -15.06 -12.93
CA HIS A 109 1.26 -14.89 -14.10
C HIS A 109 2.05 -14.41 -15.32
N TRP A 110 2.89 -13.40 -15.14
CA TRP A 110 3.75 -12.87 -16.18
C TRP A 110 4.93 -13.80 -16.52
N PHE A 111 5.59 -14.34 -15.50
CA PHE A 111 6.69 -15.29 -15.70
C PHE A 111 6.27 -16.52 -16.51
N ARG A 112 5.05 -17.04 -16.25
CA ARG A 112 4.47 -18.15 -16.99
C ARG A 112 3.80 -17.73 -18.30
N ARG A 113 3.86 -16.44 -18.67
CA ARG A 113 3.33 -15.89 -19.92
C ARG A 113 1.82 -16.10 -20.08
N PHE A 114 1.07 -16.10 -18.98
CA PHE A 114 -0.38 -16.32 -19.03
C PHE A 114 -1.10 -15.15 -19.73
N ASP A 115 -0.57 -13.93 -19.68
CA ASP A 115 -0.98 -12.79 -20.48
C ASP A 115 -0.84 -13.04 -21.99
N ASP A 116 0.31 -13.56 -22.43
CA ASP A 116 0.54 -13.94 -23.86
C ASP A 116 -0.42 -15.06 -24.27
N TYR A 117 -0.60 -16.10 -23.45
CA TYR A 117 -1.52 -17.19 -23.74
C TYR A 117 -2.97 -16.75 -23.76
N GLN A 118 -3.35 -15.75 -22.96
CA GLN A 118 -4.67 -15.14 -23.04
C GLN A 118 -4.89 -14.45 -24.40
N ALA A 119 -3.89 -13.73 -24.91
CA ALA A 119 -3.94 -13.11 -26.22
C ALA A 119 -4.01 -14.16 -27.36
N LEU A 120 -3.24 -15.25 -27.26
CA LEU A 120 -3.30 -16.38 -28.22
C LEU A 120 -4.67 -17.06 -28.19
N LYS A 121 -5.25 -17.25 -27.01
CA LYS A 121 -6.61 -17.79 -26.85
C LYS A 121 -7.64 -16.93 -27.58
N LEU A 122 -7.61 -15.60 -27.40
CA LEU A 122 -8.50 -14.68 -28.08
C LEU A 122 -8.34 -14.72 -29.61
N ALA A 123 -7.11 -14.99 -30.08
CA ALA A 123 -6.81 -15.15 -31.50
C ALA A 123 -7.04 -16.58 -32.02
N SER A 124 -7.59 -17.50 -31.21
CA SER A 124 -7.78 -18.92 -31.55
C SER A 124 -6.50 -19.62 -32.03
N ARG A 125 -5.36 -19.27 -31.44
CA ARG A 125 -4.05 -19.79 -31.81
C ARG A 125 -3.52 -20.76 -30.75
N TRP A 126 -3.28 -22.01 -31.14
CA TRP A 126 -2.61 -23.03 -30.34
C TRP A 126 -1.12 -23.00 -30.60
N GLN A 127 -0.36 -22.27 -29.79
CA GLN A 127 1.07 -22.08 -30.00
C GLN A 127 1.82 -22.07 -28.65
N PRO A 128 2.75 -23.02 -28.41
CA PRO A 128 3.64 -22.92 -27.25
C PRO A 128 4.64 -21.76 -27.45
N LEU A 129 4.92 -21.04 -26.38
CA LEU A 129 5.87 -19.93 -26.37
C LEU A 129 7.14 -20.32 -25.61
N PRO A 130 8.31 -19.77 -25.97
CA PRO A 130 9.54 -19.96 -25.20
C PRO A 130 9.35 -19.55 -23.74
N GLU A 131 9.92 -20.32 -22.83
CA GLU A 131 9.88 -20.02 -21.40
C GLU A 131 10.80 -18.85 -21.05
N TYR A 132 10.44 -18.05 -20.07
CA TYR A 132 11.37 -17.13 -19.42
C TYR A 132 12.26 -17.91 -18.44
N ARG A 133 13.52 -17.50 -18.34
CA ARG A 133 14.44 -18.04 -17.34
C ARG A 133 14.29 -17.25 -16.05
N ALA A 134 14.27 -17.93 -14.91
CA ALA A 134 14.10 -17.26 -13.61
C ALA A 134 15.26 -16.30 -13.30
N ASP A 135 16.49 -16.68 -13.64
CA ASP A 135 17.69 -15.87 -13.44
C ASP A 135 17.78 -14.60 -14.32
N GLU A 136 16.95 -14.51 -15.36
CA GLU A 136 16.80 -13.33 -16.23
C GLU A 136 15.52 -12.52 -15.93
N PHE A 137 14.66 -12.99 -15.03
CA PHE A 137 13.37 -12.37 -14.71
C PHE A 137 13.44 -11.56 -13.41
N THR A 138 14.25 -10.51 -13.43
CA THR A 138 14.51 -9.68 -12.25
C THR A 138 13.27 -8.93 -11.76
N VAL A 139 12.99 -9.03 -10.46
CA VAL A 139 11.91 -8.31 -9.80
C VAL A 139 12.48 -7.19 -8.94
N GLY A 140 12.07 -5.96 -9.22
CA GLY A 140 12.44 -4.77 -8.46
C GLY A 140 11.26 -4.25 -7.64
N ILE A 141 11.50 -3.97 -6.37
CA ILE A 141 10.50 -3.49 -5.43
C ILE A 141 10.85 -2.05 -5.03
N MET A 142 10.00 -1.10 -5.35
CA MET A 142 10.07 0.27 -4.82
C MET A 142 9.33 0.34 -3.50
N GLY A 143 10.07 0.59 -2.41
CA GLY A 143 9.54 0.64 -1.05
C GLY A 143 9.99 -0.54 -0.19
N ALA A 144 10.90 -0.27 0.75
CA ALA A 144 11.52 -1.26 1.65
C ALA A 144 10.98 -1.15 3.09
N GLY A 145 9.68 -0.91 3.22
CA GLY A 145 8.95 -0.96 4.49
C GLY A 145 8.54 -2.40 4.86
N VAL A 146 7.66 -2.53 5.84
CA VAL A 146 7.17 -3.83 6.34
C VAL A 146 6.57 -4.68 5.20
N LEU A 147 5.68 -4.11 4.39
CA LEU A 147 5.02 -4.83 3.30
C LEU A 147 6.01 -5.19 2.19
N GLY A 148 6.93 -4.26 1.82
CA GLY A 148 7.95 -4.53 0.81
C GLY A 148 8.92 -5.65 1.20
N ALA A 149 9.28 -5.74 2.48
CA ALA A 149 10.11 -6.83 3.02
C ALA A 149 9.41 -8.18 2.87
N LYS A 150 8.13 -8.26 3.24
CA LYS A 150 7.32 -9.48 3.12
C LYS A 150 7.15 -9.92 1.66
N VAL A 151 6.91 -8.98 0.75
CA VAL A 151 6.83 -9.29 -0.69
C VAL A 151 8.18 -9.83 -1.19
N ALA A 152 9.31 -9.18 -0.84
CA ALA A 152 10.64 -9.67 -1.21
C ALA A 152 10.88 -11.09 -0.68
N GLU A 153 10.58 -11.36 0.59
CA GLU A 153 10.69 -12.67 1.21
C GLU A 153 9.90 -13.74 0.46
N SER A 154 8.66 -13.44 0.07
CA SER A 154 7.80 -14.41 -0.64
C SER A 154 8.25 -14.72 -2.06
N LEU A 155 9.04 -13.86 -2.68
CA LEU A 155 9.57 -14.05 -4.02
C LEU A 155 10.91 -14.82 -4.04
N GLN A 156 11.65 -14.88 -2.92
CA GLN A 156 12.93 -15.59 -2.84
C GLN A 156 12.88 -17.07 -3.29
N PRO A 157 11.87 -17.88 -2.88
CA PRO A 157 11.84 -19.30 -3.25
C PRO A 157 11.73 -19.57 -4.76
N TRP A 158 11.38 -18.56 -5.57
CA TRP A 158 11.17 -18.70 -7.01
C TRP A 158 12.44 -18.51 -7.85
N GLY A 159 13.56 -18.14 -7.22
CA GLY A 159 14.85 -18.00 -7.89
C GLY A 159 15.00 -16.75 -8.77
N PHE A 160 14.09 -15.77 -8.64
CA PHE A 160 14.22 -14.49 -9.33
C PHE A 160 15.32 -13.64 -8.69
N PRO A 161 16.18 -12.96 -9.47
CA PRO A 161 17.02 -11.89 -8.93
C PRO A 161 16.13 -10.79 -8.33
N LEU A 162 16.32 -10.50 -7.03
CA LEU A 162 15.51 -9.52 -6.32
C LEU A 162 16.29 -8.24 -6.09
N ARG A 163 15.65 -7.12 -6.38
CA ARG A 163 16.15 -5.77 -6.16
C ARG A 163 15.17 -4.99 -5.30
N VAL A 164 15.68 -4.13 -4.44
CA VAL A 164 14.84 -3.21 -3.65
C VAL A 164 15.41 -1.80 -3.72
N TRP A 165 14.53 -0.83 -3.92
CA TRP A 165 14.89 0.59 -3.87
C TRP A 165 14.08 1.30 -2.78
N SER A 166 14.78 2.11 -1.98
CA SER A 166 14.17 2.92 -0.93
C SER A 166 15.03 4.14 -0.60
N ARG A 167 14.54 5.02 0.27
CA ARG A 167 15.30 6.20 0.70
C ARG A 167 16.63 5.84 1.37
N SER A 168 16.68 4.78 2.16
CA SER A 168 17.87 4.30 2.85
C SER A 168 18.15 2.85 2.50
N ARG A 169 19.45 2.53 2.34
CA ARG A 169 19.89 1.16 2.04
C ARG A 169 19.38 0.15 3.07
N LYS A 170 18.97 -1.00 2.60
CA LYS A 170 18.55 -2.13 3.43
C LYS A 170 19.56 -3.27 3.27
N SER A 171 19.65 -4.10 4.32
CA SER A 171 20.45 -5.32 4.26
C SER A 171 19.52 -6.51 4.42
N TRP A 172 19.07 -7.07 3.29
CA TRP A 172 18.25 -8.27 3.28
C TRP A 172 18.99 -9.40 2.57
N PRO A 173 18.96 -10.62 3.10
CA PRO A 173 19.59 -11.77 2.45
C PRO A 173 19.09 -11.94 1.00
N GLN A 174 20.02 -12.15 0.06
CA GLN A 174 19.72 -12.44 -1.34
C GLN A 174 18.93 -11.34 -2.10
N VAL A 175 18.90 -10.11 -1.58
CA VAL A 175 18.25 -8.98 -2.23
C VAL A 175 19.27 -7.86 -2.44
N GLN A 176 19.44 -7.42 -3.68
CA GLN A 176 20.27 -6.26 -3.99
C GLN A 176 19.54 -4.98 -3.60
N SER A 177 20.16 -4.18 -2.74
CA SER A 177 19.56 -2.94 -2.21
C SER A 177 20.14 -1.70 -2.85
N PHE A 178 19.26 -0.80 -3.26
CA PHE A 178 19.56 0.52 -3.83
C PHE A 178 18.94 1.61 -2.97
N ALA A 179 19.59 2.76 -2.88
CA ALA A 179 19.15 3.84 -2.01
C ALA A 179 19.23 5.21 -2.67
N GLY A 180 18.16 6.00 -2.46
CA GLY A 180 18.09 7.39 -2.90
C GLY A 180 18.09 7.59 -4.41
N GLN A 181 18.03 8.85 -4.83
CA GLN A 181 17.89 9.22 -6.23
C GLN A 181 19.10 8.81 -7.10
N ALA A 182 20.30 8.83 -6.52
CA ALA A 182 21.52 8.52 -7.26
C ALA A 182 21.60 7.07 -7.78
N GLU A 183 20.95 6.14 -7.08
CA GLU A 183 20.97 4.71 -7.45
C GLU A 183 19.66 4.25 -8.14
N LEU A 184 18.70 5.15 -8.34
CA LEU A 184 17.44 4.81 -8.96
C LEU A 184 17.61 4.28 -10.38
N GLY A 185 18.48 4.93 -11.18
CA GLY A 185 18.74 4.51 -12.56
C GLY A 185 19.32 3.11 -12.65
N GLU A 186 20.29 2.76 -11.81
CA GLU A 186 20.88 1.42 -11.76
C GLU A 186 19.84 0.36 -11.33
N PHE A 187 19.01 0.69 -10.34
CA PHE A 187 17.89 -0.16 -9.92
C PHE A 187 16.94 -0.47 -11.09
N LEU A 188 16.55 0.56 -11.86
CA LEU A 188 15.58 0.44 -12.95
C LEU A 188 16.11 -0.34 -14.15
N GLN A 189 17.37 -0.09 -14.56
CA GLN A 189 17.98 -0.70 -15.76
C GLN A 189 18.02 -2.23 -15.71
N GLY A 190 18.02 -2.81 -14.53
CA GLY A 190 18.00 -4.27 -14.38
C GLY A 190 16.65 -4.83 -13.94
N THR A 191 15.59 -4.03 -13.85
CA THR A 191 14.29 -4.42 -13.30
C THR A 191 13.30 -4.75 -14.41
N ARG A 192 12.93 -6.02 -14.55
CA ARG A 192 11.93 -6.46 -15.55
C ARG A 192 10.50 -6.35 -15.02
N VAL A 193 10.27 -6.64 -13.76
CA VAL A 193 8.98 -6.43 -13.08
C VAL A 193 9.17 -5.40 -11.99
N LEU A 194 8.53 -4.25 -12.13
CA LEU A 194 8.56 -3.17 -11.15
C LEU A 194 7.32 -3.25 -10.25
N ILE A 195 7.53 -3.55 -8.97
CA ILE A 195 6.47 -3.55 -7.94
C ILE A 195 6.56 -2.26 -7.13
N ASN A 196 5.50 -1.48 -7.11
CA ASN A 196 5.42 -0.26 -6.32
C ASN A 196 4.70 -0.49 -4.99
N LEU A 197 5.42 -0.23 -3.90
CA LEU A 197 4.95 -0.27 -2.50
C LEU A 197 5.40 0.98 -1.72
N LEU A 198 5.62 2.10 -2.41
CA LEU A 198 6.03 3.37 -1.81
C LEU A 198 4.92 3.99 -0.96
N PRO A 199 5.28 4.72 0.11
CA PRO A 199 4.32 5.59 0.80
C PRO A 199 3.95 6.78 -0.10
N ASN A 200 2.75 7.33 0.09
CA ASN A 200 2.32 8.55 -0.59
C ASN A 200 2.94 9.78 0.10
N THR A 201 3.91 10.39 -0.54
CA THR A 201 4.57 11.64 -0.11
C THR A 201 4.71 12.58 -1.31
N ALA A 202 5.05 13.84 -1.06
CA ALA A 202 5.33 14.80 -2.14
C ALA A 202 6.46 14.33 -3.09
N GLU A 203 7.42 13.57 -2.56
CA GLU A 203 8.57 13.05 -3.31
C GLU A 203 8.23 11.83 -4.18
N THR A 204 7.15 11.11 -3.84
CA THR A 204 6.75 9.89 -4.53
C THR A 204 5.55 10.09 -5.45
N ALA A 205 4.86 11.22 -5.36
CA ALA A 205 3.79 11.59 -6.27
C ALA A 205 4.32 11.70 -7.70
N GLY A 206 3.69 11.00 -8.65
CA GLY A 206 4.09 10.97 -10.06
C GLY A 206 5.48 10.39 -10.33
N ILE A 207 6.05 9.61 -9.40
CA ILE A 207 7.38 9.03 -9.57
C ILE A 207 7.46 8.05 -10.74
N ILE A 208 6.38 7.29 -10.99
CA ILE A 208 6.27 6.36 -12.13
C ILE A 208 5.73 7.16 -13.31
N ASN A 209 6.61 7.83 -14.01
CA ASN A 209 6.38 8.70 -15.15
C ASN A 209 7.20 8.24 -16.37
N GLN A 210 7.07 8.94 -17.47
CA GLN A 210 7.79 8.66 -18.71
C GLN A 210 9.30 8.49 -18.51
N THR A 211 9.92 9.38 -17.73
CA THR A 211 11.39 9.36 -17.49
C THR A 211 11.80 8.10 -16.72
N LEU A 212 11.03 7.68 -15.73
CA LEU A 212 11.30 6.45 -14.99
C LEU A 212 11.04 5.22 -15.88
N LEU A 213 9.90 5.18 -16.55
CA LEU A 213 9.50 4.04 -17.40
C LEU A 213 10.48 3.81 -18.55
N ALA A 214 11.05 4.88 -19.12
CA ALA A 214 12.06 4.78 -20.18
C ALA A 214 13.35 4.06 -19.74
N GLN A 215 13.68 4.06 -18.44
CA GLN A 215 14.89 3.42 -17.89
C GLN A 215 14.71 1.91 -17.62
N LEU A 216 13.50 1.40 -17.60
CA LEU A 216 13.26 -0.04 -17.49
C LEU A 216 13.72 -0.75 -18.77
N PRO A 217 14.08 -2.04 -18.74
CA PRO A 217 14.23 -2.85 -19.94
C PRO A 217 12.96 -2.84 -20.81
N ASP A 218 13.11 -3.07 -22.09
CA ASP A 218 11.96 -3.23 -22.98
C ASP A 218 11.13 -4.45 -22.59
N GLU A 219 9.84 -4.39 -22.83
CA GLU A 219 8.87 -5.42 -22.44
C GLU A 219 8.82 -5.69 -20.92
N SER A 220 9.09 -4.66 -20.10
CA SER A 220 8.93 -4.74 -18.65
C SER A 220 7.46 -4.68 -18.22
N TYR A 221 7.23 -4.99 -16.96
CA TYR A 221 5.91 -4.98 -16.33
C TYR A 221 5.88 -4.04 -15.14
N VAL A 222 4.74 -3.42 -14.90
CA VAL A 222 4.51 -2.56 -13.72
C VAL A 222 3.36 -3.12 -12.88
N LEU A 223 3.60 -3.29 -11.58
CA LEU A 223 2.62 -3.69 -10.58
C LEU A 223 2.48 -2.58 -9.54
N ASN A 224 1.34 -1.89 -9.49
CA ASN A 224 1.09 -0.84 -8.51
C ASN A 224 0.12 -1.33 -7.42
N LEU A 225 0.66 -1.59 -6.22
CA LEU A 225 -0.07 -2.01 -5.02
C LEU A 225 -0.01 -0.96 -3.90
N ALA A 226 0.45 0.26 -4.22
CA ALA A 226 0.67 1.31 -3.24
C ALA A 226 -0.43 2.38 -3.28
N ARG A 227 -0.27 3.41 -4.15
CA ARG A 227 -1.26 4.46 -4.40
C ARG A 227 -1.27 4.84 -5.87
N GLY A 228 -2.44 5.22 -6.37
CA GLY A 228 -2.58 5.64 -7.76
C GLY A 228 -1.82 6.90 -8.11
N VAL A 229 -1.69 7.83 -7.18
CA VAL A 229 -0.92 9.08 -7.38
C VAL A 229 0.55 8.87 -7.70
N HIS A 230 1.11 7.68 -7.49
CA HIS A 230 2.48 7.37 -7.88
C HIS A 230 2.67 7.22 -9.39
N VAL A 231 1.61 6.89 -10.11
CA VAL A 231 1.63 6.62 -11.55
C VAL A 231 1.04 7.80 -12.33
N VAL A 232 1.80 8.30 -13.29
CA VAL A 232 1.27 9.20 -14.32
C VAL A 232 0.58 8.31 -15.37
N GLU A 233 -0.75 8.22 -15.30
CA GLU A 233 -1.54 7.26 -16.09
C GLU A 233 -1.37 7.45 -17.60
N GLU A 234 -1.23 8.68 -18.06
CA GLU A 234 -0.96 9.00 -19.48
C GLU A 234 0.40 8.45 -19.94
N ASP A 235 1.44 8.58 -19.13
CA ASP A 235 2.78 8.06 -19.41
C ASP A 235 2.80 6.53 -19.42
N LEU A 236 2.06 5.90 -18.49
CA LEU A 236 1.89 4.44 -18.43
C LEU A 236 1.22 3.94 -19.72
N LEU A 237 0.13 4.58 -20.15
CA LEU A 237 -0.57 4.22 -21.38
C LEU A 237 0.32 4.40 -22.61
N ALA A 238 1.09 5.49 -22.69
CA ALA A 238 2.05 5.72 -23.77
C ALA A 238 3.12 4.61 -23.82
N ALA A 239 3.66 4.21 -22.67
CA ALA A 239 4.64 3.15 -22.57
C ALA A 239 4.08 1.77 -22.96
N LEU A 240 2.83 1.49 -22.60
CA LEU A 240 2.12 0.28 -23.01
C LEU A 240 1.86 0.28 -24.53
N ASN A 241 1.37 1.39 -25.08
CA ASN A 241 1.06 1.51 -26.52
C ASN A 241 2.31 1.38 -27.40
N SER A 242 3.44 1.93 -26.97
CA SER A 242 4.72 1.81 -27.69
C SER A 242 5.36 0.42 -27.59
N GLY A 243 4.91 -0.43 -26.67
CA GLY A 243 5.53 -1.73 -26.37
C GLY A 243 6.72 -1.65 -25.42
N LYS A 244 7.07 -0.48 -24.90
CA LYS A 244 8.09 -0.32 -23.84
C LYS A 244 7.71 -1.13 -22.61
N LEU A 245 6.44 -1.08 -22.21
CA LEU A 245 5.86 -1.98 -21.23
C LEU A 245 5.07 -3.09 -21.92
N LYS A 246 5.25 -4.31 -21.46
CA LYS A 246 4.50 -5.46 -21.91
C LYS A 246 3.13 -5.57 -21.23
N GLY A 247 3.04 -5.13 -19.97
CA GLY A 247 1.79 -5.14 -19.23
C GLY A 247 1.87 -4.34 -17.94
N ALA A 248 0.71 -4.03 -17.40
CA ALA A 248 0.56 -3.43 -16.08
C ALA A 248 -0.57 -4.10 -15.30
N MET A 249 -0.39 -4.19 -13.98
CA MET A 249 -1.42 -4.57 -13.02
C MET A 249 -1.58 -3.45 -12.00
N LEU A 250 -2.77 -2.89 -11.91
CA LEU A 250 -3.08 -1.74 -11.07
C LEU A 250 -4.18 -2.13 -10.08
N ASP A 251 -3.86 -2.10 -8.80
CA ASP A 251 -4.86 -2.24 -7.73
C ASP A 251 -5.40 -0.88 -7.27
N VAL A 252 -4.69 0.20 -7.61
CA VAL A 252 -4.95 1.56 -7.13
C VAL A 252 -4.86 2.58 -8.28
N PHE A 253 -5.66 3.66 -8.19
CA PHE A 253 -5.81 4.66 -9.23
C PHE A 253 -5.69 6.07 -8.68
N SER A 254 -5.36 7.05 -9.55
CA SER A 254 -5.25 8.46 -9.19
C SER A 254 -6.57 9.02 -8.66
N ARG A 255 -7.69 8.51 -9.20
CA ARG A 255 -9.04 8.76 -8.73
C ARG A 255 -9.78 7.44 -8.50
N GLU A 256 -10.29 7.26 -7.29
CA GLU A 256 -11.06 6.08 -6.89
C GLU A 256 -12.47 6.48 -6.39
N PRO A 257 -13.53 5.82 -6.87
CA PRO A 257 -13.56 4.78 -7.91
C PRO A 257 -13.05 5.27 -9.25
N LEU A 258 -12.41 4.36 -10.04
CA LEU A 258 -11.92 4.69 -11.37
C LEU A 258 -13.08 5.17 -12.26
N PRO A 259 -13.00 6.38 -12.89
CA PRO A 259 -14.03 6.89 -13.76
C PRO A 259 -14.37 5.94 -14.92
N GLN A 260 -15.64 5.84 -15.28
CA GLN A 260 -16.10 4.93 -16.34
C GLN A 260 -15.50 5.26 -17.71
N GLU A 261 -15.15 6.52 -17.93
CA GLU A 261 -14.52 7.03 -19.16
C GLU A 261 -13.00 6.77 -19.21
N SER A 262 -12.39 6.24 -18.16
CA SER A 262 -10.94 5.99 -18.15
C SER A 262 -10.53 5.02 -19.25
N PRO A 263 -9.49 5.36 -20.06
CA PRO A 263 -8.98 4.48 -21.10
C PRO A 263 -8.35 3.20 -20.56
N LEU A 264 -8.03 3.15 -19.27
CA LEU A 264 -7.48 1.95 -18.61
C LEU A 264 -8.43 0.76 -18.69
N TRP A 265 -9.77 0.98 -18.67
CA TRP A 265 -10.77 -0.10 -18.74
C TRP A 265 -10.66 -0.96 -20.00
N ALA A 266 -10.41 -0.31 -21.13
CA ALA A 266 -10.40 -0.97 -22.43
C ALA A 266 -8.99 -1.41 -22.87
N HIS A 267 -7.94 -1.06 -22.12
CA HIS A 267 -6.57 -1.33 -22.56
C HIS A 267 -6.20 -2.82 -22.38
N PRO A 268 -5.86 -3.55 -23.47
CA PRO A 268 -5.71 -5.01 -23.44
C PRO A 268 -4.51 -5.52 -22.61
N ARG A 269 -3.55 -4.63 -22.30
CA ARG A 269 -2.35 -4.97 -21.50
C ARG A 269 -2.43 -4.45 -20.06
N VAL A 270 -3.60 -3.94 -19.63
CA VAL A 270 -3.86 -3.51 -18.27
C VAL A 270 -4.80 -4.50 -17.62
N ALA A 271 -4.35 -5.08 -16.51
CA ALA A 271 -5.21 -5.77 -15.57
C ALA A 271 -5.43 -4.88 -14.34
N MET A 272 -6.58 -5.01 -13.69
CA MET A 272 -6.89 -4.15 -12.55
C MET A 272 -7.78 -4.83 -11.52
N THR A 273 -7.67 -4.35 -10.27
CA THR A 273 -8.56 -4.69 -9.17
C THR A 273 -8.94 -3.43 -8.40
N PRO A 274 -10.07 -3.40 -7.70
CA PRO A 274 -10.60 -2.20 -7.05
C PRO A 274 -10.05 -2.01 -5.63
N HIS A 275 -8.74 -1.78 -5.48
CA HIS A 275 -8.05 -1.50 -4.21
C HIS A 275 -8.28 -2.60 -3.15
N VAL A 276 -7.99 -3.85 -3.54
CA VAL A 276 -8.22 -5.05 -2.72
C VAL A 276 -6.97 -5.91 -2.49
N ALA A 277 -5.79 -5.44 -2.93
CA ALA A 277 -4.54 -6.19 -2.77
C ALA A 277 -4.21 -6.48 -1.31
N ALA A 278 -4.60 -5.60 -0.39
CA ALA A 278 -4.55 -5.84 1.04
C ALA A 278 -5.65 -5.06 1.77
N VAL A 279 -6.63 -5.75 2.27
CA VAL A 279 -7.73 -5.16 3.06
C VAL A 279 -7.48 -5.36 4.54
N THR A 280 -7.93 -4.40 5.35
CA THR A 280 -7.91 -4.53 6.81
C THR A 280 -8.85 -5.65 7.23
N ARG A 281 -8.30 -6.69 7.86
CA ARG A 281 -9.09 -7.78 8.46
C ARG A 281 -9.50 -7.36 9.86
N PRO A 282 -10.82 -7.28 10.16
CA PRO A 282 -11.29 -6.68 11.40
C PRO A 282 -10.67 -7.31 12.66
N MET A 283 -10.69 -8.63 12.80
CA MET A 283 -10.24 -9.30 14.02
C MET A 283 -8.74 -9.07 14.28
N GLU A 284 -7.90 -9.23 13.24
CA GLU A 284 -6.47 -9.01 13.36
C GLU A 284 -6.14 -7.54 13.70
N ALA A 285 -6.88 -6.61 13.11
CA ALA A 285 -6.71 -5.17 13.38
C ALA A 285 -7.16 -4.82 14.80
N ILE A 286 -8.29 -5.35 15.24
CA ILE A 286 -8.81 -5.16 16.61
C ILE A 286 -7.80 -5.68 17.62
N THR A 287 -7.26 -6.88 17.42
CA THR A 287 -6.27 -7.47 18.31
C THR A 287 -5.01 -6.62 18.38
N TYR A 288 -4.45 -6.20 17.23
CA TYR A 288 -3.29 -5.33 17.18
C TYR A 288 -3.51 -4.00 17.92
N ILE A 289 -4.66 -3.35 17.71
CA ILE A 289 -5.01 -2.08 18.34
C ILE A 289 -5.17 -2.27 19.86
N ALA A 290 -5.89 -3.31 20.29
CA ALA A 290 -6.11 -3.59 21.70
C ALA A 290 -4.81 -3.87 22.45
N GLU A 291 -3.90 -4.65 21.87
CA GLU A 291 -2.57 -4.91 22.42
C GLU A 291 -1.73 -3.63 22.46
N THR A 292 -1.77 -2.81 21.40
CA THR A 292 -1.03 -1.56 21.34
C THR A 292 -1.53 -0.57 22.39
N ILE A 293 -2.83 -0.39 22.57
CA ILE A 293 -3.44 0.43 23.62
C ILE A 293 -3.02 -0.08 24.99
N SER A 294 -3.11 -1.40 25.22
CA SER A 294 -2.72 -2.00 26.49
C SER A 294 -1.26 -1.76 26.85
N ARG A 295 -0.36 -1.79 25.87
CA ARG A 295 1.07 -1.46 26.05
C ARG A 295 1.28 0.02 26.31
N LEU A 296 0.59 0.92 25.59
CA LEU A 296 0.64 2.36 25.84
C LEU A 296 0.19 2.71 27.25
N GLU A 297 -0.88 2.10 27.77
CA GLU A 297 -1.35 2.31 29.13
C GLU A 297 -0.33 1.84 30.21
N ARG A 298 0.54 0.89 29.86
CA ARG A 298 1.66 0.46 30.73
C ARG A 298 2.95 1.27 30.52
N GLY A 299 2.95 2.24 29.60
CA GLY A 299 4.14 3.02 29.24
C GLY A 299 5.21 2.23 28.49
N GLU A 300 4.82 1.12 27.85
CA GLU A 300 5.72 0.28 27.06
C GLU A 300 5.93 0.84 25.64
N PRO A 301 7.09 0.62 25.01
CA PRO A 301 7.32 1.03 23.64
C PRO A 301 6.43 0.26 22.68
N VAL A 302 5.88 0.97 21.69
CA VAL A 302 5.02 0.42 20.64
C VAL A 302 5.54 0.83 19.27
N SER A 303 5.27 0.02 18.24
CA SER A 303 5.55 0.31 16.84
C SER A 303 4.36 1.00 16.14
N GLY A 304 4.54 1.35 14.87
CA GLY A 304 3.45 1.90 14.06
C GLY A 304 3.20 3.40 14.23
N GLN A 305 3.99 4.09 15.07
CA GLN A 305 3.88 5.53 15.18
C GLN A 305 4.30 6.22 13.87
N VAL A 306 3.43 7.09 13.38
CA VAL A 306 3.64 7.85 12.14
C VAL A 306 4.57 9.03 12.39
N ASP A 307 5.64 9.13 11.63
CA ASP A 307 6.44 10.34 11.52
C ASP A 307 5.71 11.33 10.58
N ARG A 308 5.03 12.31 11.15
CA ARG A 308 4.22 13.27 10.39
C ARG A 308 5.04 14.18 9.47
N GLN A 309 6.34 14.36 9.74
CA GLN A 309 7.24 15.13 8.86
C GLN A 309 7.62 14.30 7.64
N ARG A 310 7.81 13.00 7.83
CA ARG A 310 8.13 12.07 6.73
C ARG A 310 6.90 11.63 5.93
N GLY A 311 5.72 11.74 6.49
CA GLY A 311 4.47 11.38 5.83
C GLY A 311 4.06 9.91 5.96
N TYR A 312 4.74 9.11 6.82
CA TYR A 312 4.43 7.68 7.00
C TYR A 312 5.03 7.10 8.28
#